data_f68dd8c7414680e1aedb6bae609a33fc
#
_entry.id   f68dd8c7414680e1aedb6bae609a33fc
#
_cell.length_a   1.000
_cell.length_b   1.000
_cell.length_c   1.000
_cell.angle_alpha   90.00
_cell.angle_beta   90.00
_cell.angle_gamma   90.00
#
_symmetry.space_group_name_H-M   'P 1'
#
loop_
_entity.id
_entity.type
_entity.pdbx_description
1 polymer ?
#
loop_
_entity_poly.entity_id
_entity_poly.type
_entity_poly.pdbx_seq_one_letter_code
_entity_poly.pdbx_strand_id
1 'polypeptide(L)'
;MQPKREELSLPPDGRDQPYSTRVQAAVLAGFLVASFLVAGLGGFSTVDNVNGWYATADKAPWSPPNWLFGPVWTLLYAAMAVAAWLVWRKRAPKTRPALTAYAVQLGLNLAWTPVFFGLYPALGTAALWLALAIIVALIAAVTVTVLYFGPISRTAGLLLLPYIAWLVFASTLNWWAAVHN
;
A
#
# COMPACT_ATOMS: atom_id res chain seq x y z
N MET A 1 26.25 -10.97 -58.28
CA MET A 1 27.02 -10.94 -57.03
C MET A 1 26.40 -9.89 -56.13
N GLN A 2 25.50 -10.29 -55.19
CA GLN A 2 24.89 -9.34 -54.25
C GLN A 2 25.81 -9.18 -53.05
N PRO A 3 26.06 -7.94 -52.57
CA PRO A 3 26.85 -7.74 -51.37
C PRO A 3 26.03 -8.21 -50.15
N LYS A 4 26.61 -9.09 -49.35
CA LYS A 4 26.14 -9.57 -48.08
C LYS A 4 26.00 -8.35 -47.15
N ARG A 5 24.75 -7.95 -46.81
CA ARG A 5 24.54 -6.95 -45.74
C ARG A 5 25.02 -7.56 -44.43
N GLU A 6 26.15 -7.09 -43.95
CA GLU A 6 26.52 -7.28 -42.55
C GLU A 6 25.46 -6.62 -41.71
N GLU A 7 24.58 -7.43 -41.11
CA GLU A 7 23.71 -6.96 -40.05
C GLU A 7 24.60 -6.47 -38.91
N LEU A 8 24.70 -5.16 -38.78
CA LEU A 8 25.37 -4.49 -37.68
C LEU A 8 24.53 -4.83 -36.42
N SER A 9 24.88 -5.92 -35.74
CA SER A 9 24.28 -6.27 -34.45
C SER A 9 24.71 -5.19 -33.45
N LEU A 10 23.79 -4.26 -33.18
CA LEU A 10 23.97 -3.31 -32.09
C LEU A 10 24.22 -4.09 -30.78
N PRO A 11 25.21 -3.65 -29.97
CA PRO A 11 25.47 -4.31 -28.71
C PRO A 11 24.15 -4.32 -27.88
N PRO A 12 23.84 -5.40 -27.13
CA PRO A 12 22.65 -5.50 -26.35
C PRO A 12 22.56 -4.28 -25.42
N ASP A 13 21.42 -3.55 -25.52
CA ASP A 13 21.15 -2.42 -24.65
C ASP A 13 21.27 -2.92 -23.21
N GLY A 14 22.16 -2.33 -22.40
CA GLY A 14 22.46 -2.75 -21.02
C GLY A 14 21.24 -2.82 -20.07
N ARG A 15 20.05 -2.55 -20.60
CA ARG A 15 18.75 -2.72 -19.92
C ARG A 15 18.33 -4.19 -19.80
N ASP A 16 18.88 -5.09 -20.61
CA ASP A 16 18.49 -6.52 -20.61
C ASP A 16 19.22 -7.34 -19.54
N GLN A 17 20.26 -6.79 -18.92
CA GLN A 17 20.96 -7.50 -17.86
C GLN A 17 20.19 -7.39 -16.52
N PRO A 18 19.89 -8.51 -15.84
CA PRO A 18 19.23 -8.50 -14.55
C PRO A 18 20.10 -7.78 -13.51
N TYR A 19 19.48 -7.04 -12.60
CA TYR A 19 20.19 -6.47 -11.46
C TYR A 19 20.94 -7.56 -10.67
N SER A 20 22.12 -7.23 -10.14
CA SER A 20 22.81 -8.15 -9.23
C SER A 20 21.93 -8.51 -8.02
N THR A 21 22.12 -9.70 -7.47
CA THR A 21 21.35 -10.16 -6.29
C THR A 21 21.46 -9.20 -5.13
N ARG A 22 22.63 -8.58 -4.91
CA ARG A 22 22.83 -7.59 -3.85
C ARG A 22 21.96 -6.35 -4.04
N VAL A 23 21.86 -5.82 -5.25
CA VAL A 23 21.02 -4.67 -5.59
C VAL A 23 19.54 -5.03 -5.41
N GLN A 24 19.12 -6.21 -5.88
CA GLN A 24 17.74 -6.67 -5.70
C GLN A 24 17.35 -6.80 -4.24
N ALA A 25 18.23 -7.38 -3.40
CA ALA A 25 18.02 -7.52 -1.96
C ALA A 25 17.97 -6.15 -1.26
N ALA A 26 18.87 -5.23 -1.60
CA ALA A 26 18.89 -3.88 -1.03
C ALA A 26 17.59 -3.10 -1.36
N VAL A 27 17.10 -3.20 -2.59
CA VAL A 27 15.87 -2.52 -3.00
C VAL A 27 14.64 -3.16 -2.35
N LEU A 28 14.56 -4.48 -2.24
CA LEU A 28 13.50 -5.15 -1.48
C LEU A 28 13.50 -4.69 -0.02
N ALA A 29 14.67 -4.66 0.63
CA ALA A 29 14.82 -4.13 1.97
C ALA A 29 14.34 -2.68 2.08
N GLY A 30 14.66 -1.83 1.08
CA GLY A 30 14.18 -0.45 1.01
C GLY A 30 12.65 -0.35 0.96
N PHE A 31 11.97 -1.16 0.14
CA PHE A 31 10.51 -1.20 0.09
C PHE A 31 9.89 -1.72 1.40
N LEU A 32 10.50 -2.74 2.01
CA LEU A 32 10.05 -3.25 3.32
C LEU A 32 10.20 -2.17 4.39
N VAL A 33 11.36 -1.52 4.48
CA VAL A 33 11.59 -0.43 5.42
C VAL A 33 10.58 0.71 5.21
N ALA A 34 10.36 1.16 3.98
CA ALA A 34 9.38 2.21 3.68
C ALA A 34 7.96 1.82 4.12
N SER A 35 7.52 0.58 3.80
CA SER A 35 6.21 0.08 4.18
C SER A 35 6.06 -0.04 5.70
N PHE A 36 7.05 -0.59 6.40
CA PHE A 36 6.99 -0.74 7.85
C PHE A 36 7.21 0.56 8.62
N LEU A 37 7.89 1.55 8.04
CA LEU A 37 7.93 2.91 8.60
C LEU A 37 6.53 3.55 8.58
N VAL A 38 5.77 3.40 7.48
CA VAL A 38 4.38 3.86 7.43
C VAL A 38 3.53 3.17 8.50
N ALA A 39 3.65 1.85 8.64
CA ALA A 39 2.97 1.09 9.69
C ALA A 39 3.33 1.56 11.09
N GLY A 40 4.63 1.74 11.36
CA GLY A 40 5.16 2.17 12.66
C GLY A 40 4.72 3.59 13.02
N LEU A 41 4.87 4.55 12.10
CA LEU A 41 4.47 5.94 12.33
C LEU A 41 2.96 6.04 12.57
N GLY A 42 2.14 5.33 11.79
CA GLY A 42 0.70 5.25 12.02
C GLY A 42 0.38 4.67 13.40
N GLY A 43 0.96 3.53 13.76
CA GLY A 43 0.73 2.86 15.03
C GLY A 43 1.16 3.69 16.23
N PHE A 44 2.38 4.24 16.22
CA PHE A 44 2.90 5.05 17.32
C PHE A 44 2.10 6.33 17.56
N SER A 45 1.64 7.00 16.49
CA SER A 45 0.87 8.24 16.60
C SER A 45 -0.54 8.05 17.19
N THR A 46 -0.98 6.81 17.41
CA THR A 46 -2.36 6.49 17.75
C THR A 46 -2.55 5.62 18.99
N VAL A 47 -1.46 5.13 19.60
CA VAL A 47 -1.52 4.22 20.77
C VAL A 47 -2.39 4.78 21.89
N ASP A 48 -2.20 6.05 22.26
CA ASP A 48 -2.96 6.70 23.33
C ASP A 48 -4.45 6.79 22.99
N ASN A 49 -4.79 7.06 21.75
CA ASN A 49 -6.19 7.19 21.30
C ASN A 49 -6.87 5.82 21.11
N VAL A 50 -6.12 4.79 20.74
CA VAL A 50 -6.63 3.40 20.67
C VAL A 50 -6.99 2.90 22.06
N ASN A 51 -6.18 3.20 23.07
CA ASN A 51 -6.42 2.85 24.47
C ASN A 51 -7.34 3.86 25.18
N GLY A 52 -7.54 5.05 24.59
CA GLY A 52 -8.42 6.11 25.05
C GLY A 52 -9.83 5.98 24.49
N TRP A 53 -10.24 6.97 23.68
CA TRP A 53 -11.62 7.07 23.18
C TRP A 53 -12.08 5.83 22.40
N TYR A 54 -11.18 5.23 21.58
CA TYR A 54 -11.55 4.08 20.76
C TYR A 54 -11.76 2.80 21.58
N ALA A 55 -11.21 2.73 22.80
CA ALA A 55 -11.46 1.59 23.71
C ALA A 55 -12.94 1.54 24.15
N THR A 56 -13.56 2.71 24.32
CA THR A 56 -14.97 2.88 24.76
C THR A 56 -15.95 3.15 23.62
N ALA A 57 -15.46 3.31 22.38
CA ALA A 57 -16.28 3.57 21.20
C ALA A 57 -17.27 2.43 20.91
N ASP A 58 -18.42 2.78 20.35
CA ASP A 58 -19.37 1.80 19.81
C ASP A 58 -18.80 1.18 18.53
N LYS A 59 -18.34 -0.07 18.64
CA LYS A 59 -17.71 -0.82 17.55
C LYS A 59 -18.76 -1.63 16.80
N ALA A 60 -18.55 -1.76 15.49
CA ALA A 60 -19.41 -2.59 14.66
C ALA A 60 -19.53 -4.02 15.24
N PRO A 61 -20.74 -4.62 15.23
CA PRO A 61 -20.95 -6.00 15.72
C PRO A 61 -20.07 -7.05 15.04
N TRP A 62 -19.57 -6.74 13.83
CA TRP A 62 -18.66 -7.60 13.06
C TRP A 62 -17.19 -7.20 13.20
N SER A 63 -16.85 -6.31 14.14
CA SER A 63 -15.45 -5.94 14.39
C SER A 63 -14.64 -7.14 14.84
N PRO A 64 -13.50 -7.43 14.18
CA PRO A 64 -12.63 -8.52 14.63
C PRO A 64 -11.98 -8.17 15.98
N PRO A 65 -11.50 -9.17 16.70
CA PRO A 65 -10.70 -8.94 17.90
C PRO A 65 -9.49 -8.04 17.61
N ASN A 66 -9.17 -7.14 18.52
CA ASN A 66 -8.10 -6.14 18.35
C ASN A 66 -6.73 -6.74 17.97
N TRP A 67 -6.41 -7.94 18.48
CA TRP A 67 -5.15 -8.61 18.17
C TRP A 67 -5.00 -9.00 16.70
N LEU A 68 -6.10 -9.14 15.95
CA LEU A 68 -6.05 -9.55 14.54
C LEU A 68 -5.48 -8.45 13.62
N PHE A 69 -5.70 -7.19 13.99
CA PHE A 69 -5.26 -6.06 13.14
C PHE A 69 -3.75 -6.06 12.92
N GLY A 70 -2.94 -6.28 13.97
CA GLY A 70 -1.49 -6.29 13.87
C GLY A 70 -0.94 -7.29 12.83
N PRO A 71 -1.21 -8.59 12.96
CA PRO A 71 -0.80 -9.60 11.98
C PRO A 71 -1.28 -9.33 10.56
N VAL A 72 -2.55 -8.93 10.38
CA VAL A 72 -3.10 -8.64 9.05
C VAL A 72 -2.34 -7.49 8.40
N TRP A 73 -2.19 -6.35 9.09
CA TRP A 73 -1.44 -5.22 8.55
C TRP A 73 0.02 -5.56 8.24
N THR A 74 0.67 -6.36 9.11
CA THR A 74 2.05 -6.83 8.86
C THR A 74 2.16 -7.58 7.54
N LEU A 75 1.24 -8.53 7.29
CA LEU A 75 1.22 -9.29 6.05
C LEU A 75 0.92 -8.41 4.83
N LEU A 76 -0.02 -7.45 4.96
CA LEU A 76 -0.37 -6.53 3.88
C LEU A 76 0.79 -5.60 3.52
N TYR A 77 1.49 -5.03 4.50
CA TYR A 77 2.66 -4.19 4.23
C TYR A 77 3.81 -4.98 3.59
N ALA A 78 4.04 -6.22 4.02
CA ALA A 78 5.02 -7.10 3.40
C ALA A 78 4.63 -7.42 1.95
N ALA A 79 3.36 -7.76 1.69
CA ALA A 79 2.85 -8.03 0.34
C ALA A 79 2.98 -6.81 -0.59
N MET A 80 2.65 -5.61 -0.09
CA MET A 80 2.83 -4.36 -0.83
C MET A 80 4.29 -4.10 -1.20
N ALA A 81 5.22 -4.30 -0.26
CA ALA A 81 6.66 -4.12 -0.50
C ALA A 81 7.19 -5.11 -1.55
N VAL A 82 6.79 -6.39 -1.45
CA VAL A 82 7.16 -7.42 -2.44
C VAL A 82 6.56 -7.11 -3.80
N ALA A 83 5.30 -6.66 -3.87
CA ALA A 83 4.65 -6.27 -5.12
C ALA A 83 5.39 -5.11 -5.81
N ALA A 84 5.77 -4.07 -5.06
CA ALA A 84 6.54 -2.94 -5.58
C ALA A 84 7.93 -3.38 -6.09
N TRP A 85 8.61 -4.26 -5.34
CA TRP A 85 9.89 -4.82 -5.76
C TRP A 85 9.77 -5.66 -7.04
N LEU A 86 8.73 -6.49 -7.18
CA LEU A 86 8.47 -7.28 -8.39
C LEU A 86 8.29 -6.39 -9.62
N VAL A 87 7.63 -5.25 -9.47
CA VAL A 87 7.45 -4.26 -10.54
C VAL A 87 8.76 -3.54 -10.84
N TRP A 88 9.48 -3.09 -9.82
CA TRP A 88 10.75 -2.38 -9.97
C TRP A 88 11.78 -3.21 -10.76
N ARG A 89 11.91 -4.50 -10.44
CA ARG A 89 12.92 -5.39 -11.08
C ARG A 89 12.67 -5.65 -12.57
N LYS A 90 11.44 -5.40 -13.06
CA LYS A 90 11.08 -5.65 -14.47
C LYS A 90 11.55 -4.56 -15.43
N ARG A 91 11.94 -3.38 -14.95
CA ARG A 91 12.41 -2.23 -15.77
C ARG A 91 11.47 -1.86 -16.92
N ALA A 92 10.18 -2.16 -16.80
CA ALA A 92 9.19 -1.86 -17.82
C ALA A 92 9.03 -0.34 -18.03
N PRO A 93 8.62 0.12 -19.21
CA PRO A 93 8.42 1.56 -19.50
C PRO A 93 7.47 2.24 -18.52
N LYS A 94 6.48 1.50 -17.99
CA LYS A 94 5.50 2.01 -17.02
C LYS A 94 5.89 1.81 -15.55
N THR A 95 7.11 1.40 -15.25
CA THR A 95 7.57 1.19 -13.85
C THR A 95 7.51 2.47 -13.02
N ARG A 96 7.90 3.63 -13.58
CA ARG A 96 7.85 4.91 -12.85
C ARG A 96 6.42 5.28 -12.43
N PRO A 97 5.43 5.42 -13.34
CA PRO A 97 4.06 5.75 -12.92
C PRO A 97 3.45 4.69 -12.00
N ALA A 98 3.79 3.41 -12.16
CA ALA A 98 3.37 2.34 -11.27
C ALA A 98 3.88 2.54 -9.83
N LEU A 99 5.16 2.85 -9.65
CA LEU A 99 5.75 3.14 -8.34
C LEU A 99 5.28 4.48 -7.76
N THR A 100 4.93 5.46 -8.59
CA THR A 100 4.27 6.70 -8.13
C THR A 100 2.89 6.39 -7.54
N ALA A 101 2.07 5.57 -8.21
CA ALA A 101 0.78 5.14 -7.67
C ALA A 101 0.95 4.39 -6.33
N TYR A 102 1.97 3.54 -6.22
CA TYR A 102 2.33 2.88 -4.97
C TYR A 102 2.70 3.88 -3.87
N ALA A 103 3.48 4.91 -4.16
CA ALA A 103 3.85 5.94 -3.17
C ALA A 103 2.63 6.76 -2.72
N VAL A 104 1.73 7.10 -3.64
CA VAL A 104 0.49 7.82 -3.33
C VAL A 104 -0.40 7.01 -2.38
N GLN A 105 -0.61 5.71 -2.65
CA GLN A 105 -1.42 4.88 -1.77
C GLN A 105 -0.78 4.69 -0.39
N LEU A 106 0.56 4.60 -0.28
CA LEU A 106 1.24 4.58 1.02
C LEU A 106 1.05 5.90 1.80
N GLY A 107 1.09 7.03 1.12
CA GLY A 107 0.81 8.34 1.73
C GLY A 107 -0.63 8.46 2.25
N LEU A 108 -1.62 8.00 1.48
CA LEU A 108 -3.01 7.98 1.93
C LEU A 108 -3.21 7.02 3.11
N ASN A 109 -2.55 5.86 3.09
CA ASN A 109 -2.58 4.91 4.19
C ASN A 109 -2.00 5.51 5.48
N LEU A 110 -0.86 6.20 5.36
CA LEU A 110 -0.26 6.92 6.49
C LEU A 110 -1.18 8.02 7.04
N ALA A 111 -1.88 8.74 6.16
CA ALA A 111 -2.78 9.82 6.56
C ALA A 111 -4.05 9.31 7.27
N TRP A 112 -4.57 8.14 6.87
CA TRP A 112 -5.81 7.60 7.42
C TRP A 112 -5.73 7.37 8.92
N THR A 113 -4.66 6.75 9.41
CA THR A 113 -4.51 6.34 10.80
C THR A 113 -4.58 7.54 11.78
N PRO A 114 -3.77 8.60 11.63
CA PRO A 114 -3.84 9.76 12.52
C PRO A 114 -5.16 10.54 12.37
N VAL A 115 -5.77 10.55 11.19
CA VAL A 115 -7.07 11.21 11.01
C VAL A 115 -8.16 10.46 11.77
N PHE A 116 -8.23 9.13 11.64
CA PHE A 116 -9.24 8.33 12.31
C PHE A 116 -9.08 8.35 13.83
N PHE A 117 -7.88 8.03 14.33
CA PHE A 117 -7.64 7.90 15.77
C PHE A 117 -7.26 9.22 16.43
N GLY A 118 -6.39 10.02 15.79
CA GLY A 118 -5.77 11.19 16.40
C GLY A 118 -6.65 12.45 16.38
N LEU A 119 -7.44 12.66 15.34
CA LEU A 119 -8.27 13.85 15.23
C LEU A 119 -9.64 13.72 15.90
N TYR A 120 -10.11 12.52 16.23
CA TYR A 120 -11.42 12.33 16.85
C TYR A 120 -11.57 13.12 18.17
N PRO A 121 -10.62 13.15 19.12
CA PRO A 121 -10.75 13.91 20.34
C PRO A 121 -10.99 15.42 20.13
N ALA A 122 -10.50 15.97 19.00
CA ALA A 122 -10.63 17.39 18.68
C ALA A 122 -11.83 17.70 17.78
N LEU A 123 -12.18 16.81 16.84
CA LEU A 123 -13.17 17.07 15.78
C LEU A 123 -14.42 16.17 15.89
N GLY A 124 -14.43 15.21 16.82
CA GLY A 124 -15.54 14.27 16.96
C GLY A 124 -15.78 13.47 15.68
N THR A 125 -17.06 13.22 15.37
CA THR A 125 -17.48 12.45 14.20
C THR A 125 -17.03 13.04 12.86
N ALA A 126 -16.73 14.33 12.78
CA ALA A 126 -16.18 14.93 11.56
C ALA A 126 -14.83 14.29 11.16
N ALA A 127 -13.98 13.92 12.14
CA ALA A 127 -12.74 13.19 11.89
C ALA A 127 -13.01 11.81 11.27
N LEU A 128 -14.05 11.11 11.74
CA LEU A 128 -14.41 9.76 11.25
C LEU A 128 -14.94 9.82 9.81
N TRP A 129 -15.73 10.84 9.46
CA TRP A 129 -16.19 11.07 8.08
C TRP A 129 -15.03 11.44 7.15
N LEU A 130 -14.09 12.28 7.63
CA LEU A 130 -12.88 12.60 6.88
C LEU A 130 -12.02 11.34 6.66
N ALA A 131 -11.84 10.52 7.68
CA ALA A 131 -11.15 9.23 7.57
C ALA A 131 -11.84 8.29 6.58
N LEU A 132 -13.18 8.27 6.54
CA LEU A 132 -13.94 7.49 5.56
C LEU A 132 -13.67 7.99 4.12
N ALA A 133 -13.61 9.29 3.91
CA ALA A 133 -13.23 9.83 2.60
C ALA A 133 -11.81 9.43 2.19
N ILE A 134 -10.86 9.44 3.14
CA ILE A 134 -9.47 9.02 2.89
C ILE A 134 -9.40 7.52 2.55
N ILE A 135 -10.10 6.63 3.27
CA ILE A 135 -10.05 5.20 2.97
C ILE A 135 -10.70 4.87 1.62
N VAL A 136 -11.75 5.59 1.22
CA VAL A 136 -12.33 5.47 -0.13
C VAL A 136 -11.34 5.93 -1.21
N ALA A 137 -10.67 7.06 -1.01
CA ALA A 137 -9.62 7.51 -1.90
C ALA A 137 -8.44 6.51 -1.94
N LEU A 138 -8.11 5.89 -0.81
CA LEU A 138 -7.09 4.85 -0.71
C LEU A 138 -7.48 3.60 -1.51
N ILE A 139 -8.72 3.13 -1.43
CA ILE A 139 -9.22 2.01 -2.24
C ILE A 139 -9.05 2.32 -3.73
N ALA A 140 -9.41 3.53 -4.16
CA ALA A 140 -9.23 3.96 -5.55
C ALA A 140 -7.73 3.98 -5.94
N ALA A 141 -6.86 4.52 -5.08
CA ALA A 141 -5.42 4.57 -5.33
C ALA A 141 -4.78 3.17 -5.41
N VAL A 142 -5.19 2.23 -4.53
CA VAL A 142 -4.71 0.84 -4.58
C VAL A 142 -5.23 0.15 -5.85
N THR A 143 -6.49 0.39 -6.24
CA THR A 143 -7.04 -0.14 -7.49
C THR A 143 -6.25 0.35 -8.70
N VAL A 144 -5.94 1.64 -8.76
CA VAL A 144 -5.06 2.21 -9.80
C VAL A 144 -3.67 1.55 -9.76
N THR A 145 -3.12 1.31 -8.57
CA THR A 145 -1.83 0.62 -8.42
C THR A 145 -1.89 -0.80 -8.99
N VAL A 146 -2.97 -1.55 -8.72
CA VAL A 146 -3.19 -2.90 -9.29
C VAL A 146 -3.24 -2.86 -10.82
N LEU A 147 -3.95 -1.86 -11.39
CA LEU A 147 -4.06 -1.69 -12.84
C LEU A 147 -2.71 -1.36 -13.51
N TYR A 148 -1.80 -0.67 -12.81
CA TYR A 148 -0.43 -0.45 -13.28
C TYR A 148 0.48 -1.66 -13.06
N PHE A 149 0.34 -2.35 -11.93
CA PHE A 149 1.20 -3.48 -11.56
C PHE A 149 0.90 -4.74 -12.37
N GLY A 150 -0.38 -5.05 -12.58
CA GLY A 150 -0.83 -6.27 -13.27
C GLY A 150 -0.17 -6.50 -14.64
N PRO A 151 -0.17 -5.50 -15.55
CA PRO A 151 0.47 -5.61 -16.86
C PRO A 151 2.00 -5.78 -16.79
N ILE A 152 2.66 -5.27 -15.73
CA ILE A 152 4.11 -5.40 -15.53
C ILE A 152 4.44 -6.74 -14.88
N SER A 153 3.66 -7.15 -13.88
CA SER A 153 3.82 -8.38 -13.13
C SER A 153 2.46 -8.83 -12.57
N ARG A 154 1.90 -9.90 -13.15
CA ARG A 154 0.63 -10.48 -12.69
C ARG A 154 0.65 -10.80 -11.20
N THR A 155 1.76 -11.38 -10.71
CA THR A 155 1.94 -11.69 -9.29
C THR A 155 1.87 -10.44 -8.42
N ALA A 156 2.50 -9.34 -8.86
CA ALA A 156 2.46 -8.07 -8.12
C ALA A 156 1.04 -7.49 -8.03
N GLY A 157 0.26 -7.56 -9.11
CA GLY A 157 -1.15 -7.17 -9.08
C GLY A 157 -1.98 -8.03 -8.13
N LEU A 158 -1.81 -9.36 -8.19
CA LEU A 158 -2.54 -10.31 -7.33
C LEU A 158 -2.21 -10.12 -5.84
N LEU A 159 -0.97 -9.80 -5.49
CA LEU A 159 -0.55 -9.55 -4.10
C LEU A 159 -1.26 -8.36 -3.46
N LEU A 160 -1.79 -7.43 -4.24
CA LEU A 160 -2.53 -6.26 -3.74
C LEU A 160 -4.04 -6.52 -3.57
N LEU A 161 -4.60 -7.60 -4.12
CA LEU A 161 -6.04 -7.89 -4.01
C LEU A 161 -6.50 -8.13 -2.57
N PRO A 162 -5.78 -8.87 -1.72
CA PRO A 162 -6.14 -9.00 -0.30
C PRO A 162 -6.15 -7.64 0.42
N TYR A 163 -5.29 -6.71 0.01
CA TYR A 163 -5.27 -5.37 0.57
C TYR A 163 -6.53 -4.58 0.20
N ILE A 164 -6.99 -4.63 -1.06
CA ILE A 164 -8.27 -4.00 -1.45
C ILE A 164 -9.42 -4.61 -0.64
N ALA A 165 -9.49 -5.94 -0.52
CA ALA A 165 -10.53 -6.61 0.25
C ALA A 165 -10.53 -6.15 1.73
N TRP A 166 -9.33 -6.03 2.34
CA TRP A 166 -9.19 -5.52 3.69
C TRP A 166 -9.62 -4.06 3.83
N LEU A 167 -9.29 -3.19 2.88
CA LEU A 167 -9.70 -1.78 2.89
C LEU A 167 -11.22 -1.62 2.74
N VAL A 168 -11.85 -2.41 1.87
CA VAL A 168 -13.31 -2.44 1.74
C VAL A 168 -13.96 -2.87 3.05
N PHE A 169 -13.45 -3.91 3.68
CA PHE A 169 -13.91 -4.34 4.99
C PHE A 169 -13.69 -3.24 6.06
N ALA A 170 -12.49 -2.66 6.14
CA ALA A 170 -12.16 -1.61 7.09
C ALA A 170 -13.02 -0.34 6.89
N SER A 171 -13.42 -0.04 5.64
CA SER A 171 -14.33 1.09 5.37
C SER A 171 -15.72 0.89 6.01
N THR A 172 -16.20 -0.35 6.13
CA THR A 172 -17.46 -0.65 6.83
C THR A 172 -17.35 -0.41 8.33
N LEU A 173 -16.17 -0.72 8.92
CA LEU A 173 -15.90 -0.44 10.34
C LEU A 173 -15.79 1.08 10.59
N ASN A 174 -15.12 1.79 9.69
CA ASN A 174 -15.01 3.25 9.76
C ASN A 174 -16.38 3.92 9.61
N TRP A 175 -17.21 3.46 8.67
CA TRP A 175 -18.56 3.96 8.48
C TRP A 175 -19.41 3.75 9.73
N TRP A 176 -19.38 2.54 10.32
CA TRP A 176 -20.08 2.26 11.56
C TRP A 176 -19.67 3.24 12.66
N ALA A 177 -18.37 3.40 12.87
CA ALA A 177 -17.84 4.32 13.86
C ALA A 177 -18.33 5.76 13.63
N ALA A 178 -18.39 6.23 12.38
CA ALA A 178 -18.86 7.59 12.04
C ALA A 178 -20.36 7.81 12.30
N VAL A 179 -21.15 6.75 12.27
CA VAL A 179 -22.62 6.86 12.46
C VAL A 179 -23.02 6.70 13.92
N HIS A 180 -22.27 5.94 14.73
CA HIS A 180 -22.68 5.52 16.08
C HIS A 180 -21.88 6.18 17.22
N ASN A 181 -20.89 7.03 16.93
CA ASN A 181 -20.11 7.76 17.94
C ASN A 181 -20.19 9.32 17.70
#